data_c7248bca81407181c780ab08d3a42d9f
#
_entry.id   c7248bca81407181c780ab08d3a42d9f
#
_cell.length_a   1.000
_cell.length_b   1.000
_cell.length_c   1.000
_cell.angle_alpha   90.00
_cell.angle_beta   90.00
_cell.angle_gamma   90.00
#
_symmetry.space_group_name_H-M   'P 1'
#
loop_
_entity.id
_entity.type
_entity.pdbx_description
1 polymer ?
#
loop_
_entity_poly.entity_id
_entity_poly.type
_entity_poly.pdbx_seq_one_letter_code
_entity_poly.pdbx_strand_id
1 'polypeptide(L)'
;MMKWAHSEGHDFTIIETMPMGEITENRNDQYLPLSLVRGRMKENYTLIESNFNTGGPARYVQVKETGGRLGFITPLTHNFCESCNRVRLTCTGILYMCLGQDDSADLRKVLRKGIKNKDLEKAIREAISRKPKGHDFEISRRSSAPSVNRHMSVTGG
;
A
#
# COMPACT_ATOMS: atom_id res chain seq x y z
N MET A 1 -3.79 -21.30 3.48
CA MET A 1 -4.16 -20.31 2.43
C MET A 1 -3.15 -20.35 1.28
N MET A 2 -1.84 -20.10 1.49
CA MET A 2 -0.84 -20.09 0.40
C MET A 2 -0.85 -21.35 -0.47
N LYS A 3 -0.78 -22.56 0.14
CA LYS A 3 -0.83 -23.84 -0.62
C LYS A 3 -2.08 -23.96 -1.50
N TRP A 4 -3.23 -23.58 -0.96
CA TRP A 4 -4.47 -23.56 -1.72
C TRP A 4 -4.43 -22.57 -2.88
N ALA A 5 -3.98 -21.33 -2.66
CA ALA A 5 -3.86 -20.35 -3.74
C ALA A 5 -2.95 -20.86 -4.87
N HIS A 6 -1.81 -21.46 -4.50
CA HIS A 6 -0.89 -22.03 -5.48
C HIS A 6 -1.46 -23.25 -6.21
N SER A 7 -2.27 -24.11 -5.54
CA SER A 7 -2.92 -25.24 -6.20
C SER A 7 -3.97 -24.80 -7.22
N GLU A 8 -4.58 -23.62 -7.01
CA GLU A 8 -5.51 -22.99 -7.96
C GLU A 8 -4.81 -22.12 -9.03
N GLY A 9 -3.47 -22.12 -9.08
CA GLY A 9 -2.70 -21.33 -10.05
C GLY A 9 -2.61 -19.83 -9.73
N HIS A 10 -2.90 -19.44 -8.50
CA HIS A 10 -2.85 -18.05 -8.06
C HIS A 10 -1.55 -17.74 -7.29
N ASP A 11 -1.04 -16.53 -7.48
CA ASP A 11 -0.02 -15.98 -6.59
C ASP A 11 -0.65 -15.59 -5.25
N PHE A 12 0.12 -15.69 -4.17
CA PHE A 12 -0.33 -15.29 -2.84
C PHE A 12 0.50 -14.12 -2.33
N THR A 13 -0.15 -13.07 -1.85
CA THR A 13 0.54 -11.87 -1.34
C THR A 13 0.08 -11.55 0.08
N ILE A 14 1.03 -11.32 0.96
CA ILE A 14 0.83 -10.87 2.34
C ILE A 14 1.25 -9.41 2.48
N ILE A 15 0.50 -8.66 3.28
CA ILE A 15 0.73 -7.24 3.53
C ILE A 15 0.77 -6.94 5.02
N GLU A 16 1.66 -6.07 5.46
CA GLU A 16 1.68 -5.55 6.82
C GLU A 16 0.45 -4.68 7.10
N THR A 17 -0.11 -4.82 8.31
CA THR A 17 -1.21 -3.96 8.77
C THR A 17 -0.72 -2.52 8.88
N MET A 18 -1.46 -1.59 8.26
CA MET A 18 -1.13 -0.16 8.30
C MET A 18 -1.98 0.57 9.35
N PRO A 19 -1.41 1.50 10.14
CA PRO A 19 -2.11 2.26 11.17
C PRO A 19 -2.91 3.41 10.56
N MET A 20 -4.01 3.10 9.87
CA MET A 20 -4.87 4.10 9.23
C MET A 20 -6.36 3.79 9.43
N GLY A 21 -7.17 4.85 9.45
CA GLY A 21 -8.61 4.79 9.67
C GLY A 21 -8.96 4.71 11.15
N GLU A 22 -10.07 5.34 11.52
CA GLU A 22 -10.65 5.24 12.85
C GLU A 22 -11.28 3.86 13.00
N ILE A 23 -10.71 3.03 13.85
CA ILE A 23 -11.20 1.71 14.22
C ILE A 23 -11.12 1.57 15.72
N THR A 24 -12.10 0.86 16.27
CA THR A 24 -12.21 0.62 17.71
C THR A 24 -11.15 -0.34 18.26
N GLU A 25 -10.52 -1.10 17.38
CA GLU A 25 -9.52 -2.09 17.75
C GLU A 25 -8.10 -1.53 17.71
N ASN A 26 -7.27 -1.97 18.64
CA ASN A 26 -5.86 -1.57 18.67
C ASN A 26 -5.07 -2.24 17.54
N ARG A 27 -4.77 -1.50 16.49
CA ARG A 27 -3.98 -1.98 15.34
C ARG A 27 -2.57 -2.42 15.70
N ASN A 28 -2.02 -1.90 16.79
CA ASN A 28 -0.68 -2.27 17.23
C ASN A 28 -0.63 -3.75 17.64
N ASP A 29 -1.73 -4.28 18.19
CA ASP A 29 -1.83 -5.69 18.60
C ASP A 29 -1.98 -6.63 17.38
N GLN A 30 -2.40 -6.09 16.25
CA GLN A 30 -2.57 -6.83 14.98
C GLN A 30 -1.33 -6.74 14.09
N TYR A 31 -0.35 -5.91 14.45
CA TYR A 31 0.86 -5.75 13.64
C TYR A 31 1.82 -6.93 13.83
N LEU A 32 2.16 -7.55 12.72
CA LEU A 32 3.20 -8.57 12.64
C LEU A 32 4.18 -8.22 11.51
N PRO A 33 5.47 -7.96 11.83
CA PRO A 33 6.48 -7.73 10.81
C PRO A 33 6.60 -8.92 9.86
N LEU A 34 6.53 -8.66 8.55
CA LEU A 34 6.60 -9.74 7.56
C LEU A 34 7.98 -10.40 7.49
N SER A 35 9.02 -9.79 8.03
CA SER A 35 10.33 -10.42 8.24
C SER A 35 10.24 -11.66 9.16
N LEU A 36 9.43 -11.59 10.22
CA LEU A 36 9.18 -12.74 11.11
C LEU A 36 8.35 -13.82 10.41
N VAL A 37 7.33 -13.41 9.64
CA VAL A 37 6.52 -14.35 8.84
C VAL A 37 7.42 -15.08 7.85
N ARG A 38 8.29 -14.34 7.13
CA ARG A 38 9.25 -14.92 6.18
C ARG A 38 10.22 -15.87 6.85
N GLY A 39 10.70 -15.54 8.07
CA GLY A 39 11.55 -16.42 8.86
C GLY A 39 10.87 -17.75 9.17
N ARG A 40 9.66 -17.72 9.70
CA ARG A 40 8.86 -18.92 10.01
C ARG A 40 8.53 -19.74 8.77
N MET A 41 8.29 -19.08 7.64
CA MET A 41 8.04 -19.82 6.39
C MET A 41 9.26 -20.59 5.91
N LYS A 42 10.49 -20.06 6.10
CA LYS A 42 11.74 -20.74 5.76
C LYS A 42 11.97 -22.04 6.55
N GLU A 43 11.30 -22.22 7.68
CA GLU A 43 11.38 -23.48 8.45
C GLU A 43 10.72 -24.66 7.70
N ASN A 44 9.72 -24.36 6.83
CA ASN A 44 8.92 -25.38 6.16
C ASN A 44 8.98 -25.31 4.62
N TYR A 45 9.55 -24.23 4.07
CA TYR A 45 9.57 -23.95 2.63
C TYR A 45 10.92 -23.38 2.19
N THR A 46 11.32 -23.75 0.99
CA THR A 46 12.47 -23.15 0.30
C THR A 46 12.00 -21.93 -0.48
N LEU A 47 12.36 -20.74 0.00
CA LEU A 47 12.03 -19.47 -0.63
C LEU A 47 13.18 -19.04 -1.54
N ILE A 48 12.95 -19.01 -2.85
CA ILE A 48 13.93 -18.63 -3.88
C ILE A 48 13.65 -17.18 -4.28
N GLU A 49 14.68 -16.32 -4.25
CA GLU A 49 14.54 -14.92 -4.65
C GLU A 49 14.09 -14.83 -6.12
N SER A 50 13.24 -13.85 -6.41
CA SER A 50 12.64 -13.67 -7.73
C SER A 50 12.70 -12.20 -8.13
N ASN A 51 13.06 -11.95 -9.39
CA ASN A 51 12.99 -10.63 -10.01
C ASN A 51 11.61 -10.32 -10.60
N PHE A 52 10.62 -11.22 -10.40
CA PHE A 52 9.27 -11.01 -10.86
C PHE A 52 8.65 -9.77 -10.20
N ASN A 53 8.01 -8.94 -11.01
CA ASN A 53 7.41 -7.68 -10.58
C ASN A 53 6.10 -7.45 -11.35
N THR A 54 5.06 -7.04 -10.64
CA THR A 54 3.76 -6.67 -11.20
C THR A 54 3.61 -5.15 -11.40
N GLY A 55 4.69 -4.37 -11.24
CA GLY A 55 4.62 -2.90 -11.18
C GLY A 55 4.04 -2.36 -9.87
N GLY A 56 3.75 -3.27 -8.92
CA GLY A 56 3.26 -2.97 -7.59
C GLY A 56 4.34 -2.97 -6.49
N PRO A 57 3.96 -2.74 -5.22
CA PRO A 57 4.89 -2.71 -4.10
C PRO A 57 5.32 -4.10 -3.61
N ALA A 58 4.72 -5.17 -4.12
CA ALA A 58 5.02 -6.53 -3.71
C ALA A 58 6.40 -6.96 -4.21
N ARG A 59 7.20 -7.53 -3.31
CA ARG A 59 8.44 -8.23 -3.62
C ARG A 59 8.17 -9.72 -3.56
N TYR A 60 8.48 -10.43 -4.64
CA TYR A 60 8.12 -11.83 -4.79
C TYR A 60 9.29 -12.77 -4.54
N VAL A 61 8.97 -13.91 -3.97
CA VAL A 61 9.82 -15.10 -3.94
C VAL A 61 9.05 -16.26 -4.57
N GLN A 62 9.77 -17.23 -5.13
CA GLN A 62 9.18 -18.49 -5.55
C GLN A 62 9.25 -19.49 -4.40
N VAL A 63 8.17 -20.20 -4.14
CA VAL A 63 8.09 -21.28 -3.16
C VAL A 63 8.37 -22.59 -3.88
N LYS A 64 9.55 -23.20 -3.66
CA LYS A 64 10.01 -24.37 -4.40
C LYS A 64 9.03 -25.54 -4.33
N GLU A 65 8.48 -25.82 -3.16
CA GLU A 65 7.60 -26.96 -2.88
C GLU A 65 6.23 -26.88 -3.58
N THR A 66 5.79 -25.66 -3.91
CA THR A 66 4.49 -25.46 -4.56
C THR A 66 4.62 -24.95 -6.00
N GLY A 67 5.81 -24.45 -6.38
CA GLY A 67 6.04 -23.80 -7.66
C GLY A 67 5.40 -22.43 -7.82
N GLY A 68 4.58 -21.99 -6.85
CA GLY A 68 3.87 -20.71 -6.88
C GLY A 68 4.71 -19.54 -6.32
N ARG A 69 4.21 -18.32 -6.50
CA ARG A 69 4.87 -17.10 -6.02
C ARG A 69 4.21 -16.58 -4.74
N LEU A 70 5.06 -16.15 -3.80
CA LEU A 70 4.67 -15.49 -2.57
C LEU A 70 5.17 -14.05 -2.59
N GLY A 71 4.25 -13.08 -2.54
CA GLY A 71 4.53 -11.66 -2.47
C GLY A 71 4.52 -11.12 -1.04
N PHE A 72 5.40 -10.17 -0.77
CA PHE A 72 5.47 -9.44 0.50
C PHE A 72 5.33 -7.94 0.24
N ILE A 73 4.34 -7.30 0.87
CA ILE A 73 4.16 -5.85 0.87
C ILE A 73 4.46 -5.35 2.28
N THR A 74 5.58 -4.64 2.43
CA THR A 74 6.17 -4.25 3.71
C THR A 74 6.24 -2.72 3.85
N PRO A 75 5.09 -2.02 3.98
CA PRO A 75 5.09 -0.57 4.06
C PRO A 75 5.83 -0.02 5.27
N LEU A 76 5.92 -0.78 6.36
CA LEU A 76 6.52 -0.35 7.63
C LEU A 76 7.95 -0.85 7.79
N THR A 77 8.21 -2.13 7.49
CA THR A 77 9.52 -2.74 7.71
C THR A 77 10.54 -2.35 6.63
N HIS A 78 10.11 -2.29 5.36
CA HIS A 78 10.92 -1.88 4.21
C HIS A 78 10.10 -0.98 3.33
N ASN A 79 10.16 0.29 3.61
CA ASN A 79 9.42 1.29 2.89
C ASN A 79 9.87 1.33 1.41
N PHE A 80 8.91 1.41 0.51
CA PHE A 80 9.08 1.46 -0.94
C PHE A 80 8.64 2.82 -1.51
N CYS A 81 8.56 3.85 -0.66
CA CYS A 81 7.95 5.13 -1.00
C CYS A 81 8.69 5.88 -2.09
N GLU A 82 10.01 5.78 -2.15
CA GLU A 82 10.81 6.47 -3.19
C GLU A 82 10.47 5.99 -4.61
N SER A 83 10.16 4.70 -4.77
CA SER A 83 9.76 4.10 -6.05
C SER A 83 8.24 4.05 -6.24
N CYS A 84 7.45 4.59 -5.31
CA CYS A 84 6.01 4.51 -5.34
C CYS A 84 5.41 5.44 -6.42
N ASN A 85 4.82 4.86 -7.44
CA ASN A 85 4.14 5.56 -8.54
C ASN A 85 2.62 5.72 -8.34
N ARG A 86 2.09 5.51 -7.11
CA ARG A 86 0.65 5.46 -6.86
C ARG A 86 0.11 6.76 -6.34
N VAL A 87 -1.06 7.12 -6.85
CA VAL A 87 -1.96 8.15 -6.35
C VAL A 87 -3.34 7.54 -6.14
N ARG A 88 -4.22 8.20 -5.43
CA ARG A 88 -5.57 7.71 -5.14
C ARG A 88 -6.60 8.78 -5.43
N LEU A 89 -7.56 8.44 -6.27
CA LEU A 89 -8.68 9.30 -6.60
C LEU A 89 -9.95 8.78 -5.91
N THR A 90 -10.58 9.64 -5.10
CA THR A 90 -11.86 9.30 -4.46
C THR A 90 -13.02 9.46 -5.42
N CYS A 91 -14.17 8.85 -5.09
CA CYS A 91 -15.43 9.07 -5.83
C CYS A 91 -15.91 10.52 -5.76
N THR A 92 -15.43 11.31 -4.80
CA THR A 92 -15.73 12.75 -4.67
C THR A 92 -14.78 13.63 -5.46
N GLY A 93 -13.83 13.08 -6.20
CA GLY A 93 -12.88 13.81 -7.04
C GLY A 93 -11.71 14.43 -6.29
N ILE A 94 -11.38 13.91 -5.11
CA ILE A 94 -10.18 14.30 -4.36
C ILE A 94 -9.04 13.35 -4.73
N LEU A 95 -7.91 13.91 -5.17
CA LEU A 95 -6.70 13.20 -5.49
C LEU A 95 -5.73 13.26 -4.32
N TYR A 96 -5.41 12.12 -3.72
CA TYR A 96 -4.37 11.96 -2.70
C TYR A 96 -3.08 11.45 -3.33
N MET A 97 -1.95 12.09 -3.03
CA MET A 97 -0.65 11.71 -3.57
C MET A 97 -0.02 10.54 -2.81
N CYS A 98 -0.42 10.34 -1.56
CA CYS A 98 0.04 9.24 -0.71
C CYS A 98 -1.11 8.63 0.08
N LEU A 99 -1.05 7.32 0.32
CA LEU A 99 -2.03 6.63 1.17
C LEU A 99 -1.89 7.06 2.65
N GLY A 100 -0.66 7.24 3.11
CA GLY A 100 -0.34 7.54 4.51
C GLY A 100 -0.16 9.03 4.83
N GLN A 101 -0.67 9.92 3.96
CA GLN A 101 -0.66 11.37 4.21
C GLN A 101 -1.93 12.03 3.71
N ASP A 102 -2.28 13.20 4.24
CA ASP A 102 -3.53 13.90 3.95
C ASP A 102 -3.41 14.97 2.86
N ASP A 103 -2.20 15.25 2.35
CA ASP A 103 -2.06 16.19 1.22
C ASP A 103 -2.84 15.68 0.00
N SER A 104 -3.65 16.58 -0.55
CA SER A 104 -4.63 16.25 -1.58
C SER A 104 -4.91 17.42 -2.50
N ALA A 105 -5.51 17.12 -3.65
CA ALA A 105 -5.99 18.11 -4.61
C ALA A 105 -7.47 17.84 -4.96
N ASP A 106 -8.32 18.88 -4.86
CA ASP A 106 -9.73 18.80 -5.25
C ASP A 106 -9.86 19.03 -6.78
N LEU A 107 -9.81 17.95 -7.56
CA LEU A 107 -9.97 17.99 -9.00
C LEU A 107 -11.41 18.36 -9.43
N ARG A 108 -12.40 18.10 -8.57
CA ARG A 108 -13.79 18.47 -8.82
C ARG A 108 -13.97 19.98 -8.94
N LYS A 109 -13.27 20.78 -8.09
CA LYS A 109 -13.30 22.25 -8.19
C LYS A 109 -12.78 22.73 -9.52
N VAL A 110 -11.74 22.10 -10.04
CA VAL A 110 -11.17 22.41 -11.35
C VAL A 110 -12.18 22.10 -12.45
N LEU A 111 -12.76 20.90 -12.45
CA LEU A 111 -13.74 20.47 -13.45
C LEU A 111 -15.01 21.34 -13.48
N ARG A 112 -15.54 21.74 -12.31
CA ARG A 112 -16.79 22.51 -12.21
C ARG A 112 -16.67 23.99 -12.59
N LYS A 113 -15.46 24.52 -12.70
CA LYS A 113 -15.23 25.89 -13.20
C LYS A 113 -15.34 26.01 -14.71
N GLY A 114 -15.74 24.97 -15.42
CA GLY A 114 -15.87 24.98 -16.88
C GLY A 114 -14.55 25.09 -17.64
N ILE A 115 -13.50 24.61 -17.05
CA ILE A 115 -12.11 24.75 -17.47
C ILE A 115 -11.76 23.71 -18.56
N LYS A 116 -10.83 24.09 -19.45
CA LYS A 116 -10.35 23.22 -20.52
C LYS A 116 -9.53 22.03 -19.97
N ASN A 117 -9.45 20.92 -20.72
CA ASN A 117 -8.67 19.73 -20.33
C ASN A 117 -7.23 20.07 -19.91
N LYS A 118 -6.61 21.10 -20.49
CA LYS A 118 -5.27 21.56 -20.11
C LYS A 118 -5.15 22.02 -18.66
N ASP A 119 -6.19 22.60 -18.11
CA ASP A 119 -6.18 23.08 -16.72
C ASP A 119 -6.33 21.93 -15.74
N LEU A 120 -7.10 20.90 -16.10
CA LEU A 120 -7.17 19.66 -15.33
C LEU A 120 -5.81 18.93 -15.33
N GLU A 121 -5.19 18.82 -16.51
CA GLU A 121 -3.86 18.23 -16.62
C GLU A 121 -2.83 18.98 -15.77
N LYS A 122 -2.84 20.31 -15.82
CA LYS A 122 -1.99 21.16 -14.99
C LYS A 122 -2.21 20.88 -13.51
N ALA A 123 -3.47 20.85 -13.05
CA ALA A 123 -3.79 20.57 -11.65
C ALA A 123 -3.31 19.18 -11.19
N ILE A 124 -3.44 18.15 -12.04
CA ILE A 124 -2.94 16.80 -11.76
C ILE A 124 -1.41 16.82 -11.66
N ARG A 125 -0.71 17.46 -12.61
CA ARG A 125 0.77 17.55 -12.58
C ARG A 125 1.28 18.28 -11.35
N GLU A 126 0.63 19.39 -10.97
CA GLU A 126 0.94 20.14 -9.75
C GLU A 126 0.69 19.30 -8.49
N ALA A 127 -0.39 18.53 -8.44
CA ALA A 127 -0.64 17.60 -7.34
C ALA A 127 0.47 16.53 -7.25
N ILE A 128 0.79 15.89 -8.37
CA ILE A 128 1.82 14.85 -8.42
C ILE A 128 3.21 15.40 -8.05
N SER A 129 3.53 16.63 -8.42
CA SER A 129 4.83 17.25 -8.06
C SER A 129 5.01 17.42 -6.55
N ARG A 130 3.92 17.47 -5.78
CA ARG A 130 3.94 17.51 -4.31
C ARG A 130 3.95 16.12 -3.67
N LYS A 131 4.01 15.04 -4.47
CA LYS A 131 4.01 13.68 -3.93
C LYS A 131 5.18 13.51 -2.95
N PRO A 132 4.90 13.10 -1.68
CA PRO A 132 5.93 12.96 -0.66
C PRO A 132 6.84 11.77 -0.96
N LYS A 133 8.08 11.85 -0.51
CA LYS A 133 9.07 10.77 -0.61
C LYS A 133 8.84 9.63 0.38
N GLY A 134 7.95 9.83 1.35
CA GLY A 134 7.63 8.86 2.39
C GLY A 134 6.19 9.02 2.90
N HIS A 135 5.74 8.06 3.69
CA HIS A 135 4.53 8.13 4.49
C HIS A 135 4.87 8.39 5.95
N ASP A 136 3.87 8.81 6.72
CA ASP A 136 3.99 9.11 8.14
C ASP A 136 3.47 7.95 9.03
N PHE A 137 3.43 6.74 8.48
CA PHE A 137 3.02 5.57 9.24
C PHE A 137 4.03 5.26 10.34
N GLU A 138 3.57 5.32 11.57
CA GLU A 138 4.33 4.98 12.75
C GLU A 138 3.53 3.98 13.59
N ILE A 139 4.14 2.83 13.90
CA ILE A 139 3.60 1.89 14.86
C ILE A 139 4.43 1.97 16.12
N SER A 140 3.88 2.58 17.14
CA SER A 140 4.46 2.57 18.49
C SER A 140 3.43 2.06 19.49
N ARG A 141 3.90 1.30 20.50
CA ARG A 141 3.04 0.87 21.60
C ARG A 141 2.46 2.05 22.41
N ARG A 142 2.96 3.26 22.19
CA ARG A 142 2.55 4.48 22.90
C ARG A 142 1.49 5.29 22.15
N SER A 143 1.30 5.04 20.85
CA SER A 143 0.30 5.76 20.05
C SER A 143 -0.85 4.82 19.69
N SER A 144 -2.02 5.09 20.26
CA SER A 144 -3.28 4.43 19.88
C SER A 144 -4.01 5.14 18.73
N ALA A 145 -3.55 6.34 18.35
CA ALA A 145 -4.16 7.11 17.28
C ALA A 145 -3.66 6.64 15.91
N PRO A 146 -4.54 6.57 14.89
CA PRO A 146 -4.12 6.30 13.54
C PRO A 146 -3.24 7.43 13.00
N SER A 147 -2.22 7.08 12.22
CA SER A 147 -1.36 8.10 11.55
C SER A 147 -2.16 8.92 10.53
N VAL A 148 -3.24 8.36 10.00
CA VAL A 148 -4.19 9.01 9.10
C VAL A 148 -5.60 8.57 9.51
N ASN A 149 -6.47 9.53 9.81
CA ASN A 149 -7.86 9.26 10.23
C ASN A 149 -8.71 8.69 9.08
N ARG A 150 -8.32 8.96 7.85
CA ARG A 150 -9.02 8.51 6.65
C ARG A 150 -9.03 6.98 6.57
N HIS A 151 -10.23 6.41 6.46
CA HIS A 151 -10.40 4.98 6.25
C HIS A 151 -9.96 4.57 4.83
N MET A 152 -9.39 3.36 4.68
CA MET A 152 -8.88 2.87 3.39
C MET A 152 -9.97 2.81 2.32
N SER A 153 -11.21 2.45 2.69
CA SER A 153 -12.36 2.39 1.79
C SER A 153 -12.71 3.76 1.13
N VAL A 154 -12.33 4.88 1.75
CA VAL A 154 -12.59 6.23 1.20
C VAL A 154 -11.71 6.51 -0.01
N THR A 155 -10.51 5.97 -0.04
CA THR A 155 -9.53 6.21 -1.10
C THR A 155 -9.49 5.10 -2.14
N GLY A 156 -10.28 4.06 -1.97
CA GLY A 156 -10.21 2.87 -2.81
C GLY A 156 -8.88 2.12 -2.62
N GLY A 157 -8.90 0.84 -2.46
CA GLY A 157 -7.67 0.05 -2.30
C GLY A 157 -8.01 -1.39 -2.13
#